data_d83061f118896a7ccbb283fc177c2208
#
_entry.id   d83061f118896a7ccbb283fc177c2208
#
_cell.length_a   1.000
_cell.length_b   1.000
_cell.length_c   1.000
_cell.angle_alpha   90.00
_cell.angle_beta   90.00
_cell.angle_gamma   90.00
#
_symmetry.space_group_name_H-M   'P 1'
#
loop_
_entity.id
_entity.type
_entity.pdbx_description
1 polymer ?
#
loop_
_entity_poly.entity_id
_entity_poly.type
_entity_poly.pdbx_seq_one_letter_code
_entity_poly.pdbx_strand_id
1 'polypeptide(L)'
;ASEMVRLNTGINPTAAADQNAFGVVAGDPAGFPNGRRPGDDVVDIALRVVMGALCHDIPVNGEPTNLGFCTPDQAPVGNVPFTDGAPIDASYVDTQFPYLKTPIAGSPNQ
;
A
#
# COMPACT_ATOMS: atom_id res chain seq x y z
N ALA A 1 14.00 15.22 -13.66
CA ALA A 1 13.66 15.14 -12.23
C ALA A 1 12.91 13.86 -11.94
N SER A 2 13.20 13.23 -10.84
CA SER A 2 12.52 12.01 -10.41
C SER A 2 12.01 12.18 -8.99
N GLU A 3 10.89 11.52 -8.67
CA GLU A 3 10.40 11.48 -7.30
C GLU A 3 11.21 10.46 -6.52
N MET A 4 11.63 10.84 -5.31
CA MET A 4 12.37 9.95 -4.43
C MET A 4 11.47 9.39 -3.34
N VAL A 5 11.72 8.15 -2.94
CA VAL A 5 11.04 7.56 -1.79
C VAL A 5 11.49 8.32 -0.53
N ARG A 6 10.54 8.72 0.30
CA ARG A 6 10.78 9.44 1.54
C ARG A 6 10.29 8.62 2.73
N LEU A 7 11.04 8.69 3.82
CA LEU A 7 10.70 7.99 5.05
C LEU A 7 10.59 9.00 6.19
N ASN A 8 9.42 9.06 6.82
CA ASN A 8 9.23 9.81 8.05
C ASN A 8 9.56 8.92 9.25
N THR A 9 10.72 9.13 9.86
CA THR A 9 11.17 8.35 11.01
C THR A 9 10.43 8.70 12.30
N GLY A 10 9.60 9.74 12.31
CA GLY A 10 8.72 10.06 13.42
C GLY A 10 7.51 9.13 13.55
N ILE A 11 7.25 8.31 12.52
CA ILE A 11 6.19 7.30 12.56
C ILE A 11 6.82 5.96 12.91
N ASN A 12 6.31 5.32 13.96
CA ASN A 12 6.82 4.02 14.40
C ASN A 12 6.52 2.92 13.38
N PRO A 13 7.44 1.94 13.22
CA PRO A 13 7.18 0.79 12.36
C PRO A 13 5.94 0.01 12.81
N THR A 14 5.19 -0.49 11.84
CA THR A 14 4.07 -1.40 12.09
C THR A 14 4.60 -2.83 12.16
N ALA A 15 4.17 -3.60 13.16
CA ALA A 15 4.53 -5.01 13.27
C ALA A 15 4.07 -5.79 12.02
N ALA A 16 4.84 -6.80 11.61
CA ALA A 16 4.58 -7.54 10.37
C ALA A 16 3.14 -8.09 10.29
N ALA A 17 2.60 -8.58 11.41
CA ALA A 17 1.23 -9.11 11.46
C ALA A 17 0.16 -8.05 11.25
N ASP A 18 0.48 -6.78 11.51
CA ASP A 18 -0.48 -5.67 11.45
C ASP A 18 -0.29 -4.80 10.21
N GLN A 19 0.73 -5.08 9.39
CA GLN A 19 0.99 -4.32 8.18
C GLN A 19 -0.13 -4.54 7.16
N ASN A 20 -0.55 -3.44 6.52
CA ASN A 20 -1.45 -3.51 5.37
C ASN A 20 -0.67 -3.23 4.09
N ALA A 21 -0.78 -4.14 3.12
CA ALA A 21 -0.08 -4.02 1.84
C ALA A 21 -0.43 -2.75 1.05
N PHE A 22 -1.56 -2.13 1.34
CA PHE A 22 -1.99 -0.88 0.71
C PHE A 22 -1.52 0.38 1.46
N GLY A 23 -0.80 0.23 2.56
CA GLY A 23 -0.15 1.33 3.25
C GLY A 23 -1.11 2.42 3.72
N VAL A 24 -0.74 3.67 3.46
CA VAL A 24 -1.48 4.85 3.96
C VAL A 24 -2.93 4.85 3.47
N VAL A 25 -3.21 4.45 2.24
CA VAL A 25 -4.60 4.46 1.73
C VAL A 25 -5.50 3.44 2.41
N ALA A 26 -4.92 2.49 3.14
CA ALA A 26 -5.65 1.53 3.96
C ALA A 26 -5.51 1.80 5.47
N GLY A 27 -4.94 2.94 5.84
CA GLY A 27 -4.82 3.34 7.24
C GLY A 27 -3.58 2.86 7.96
N ASP A 28 -2.57 2.36 7.24
CA ASP A 28 -1.26 1.98 7.81
C ASP A 28 -0.24 3.08 7.53
N PRO A 29 0.00 4.00 8.47
CA PRO A 29 0.83 5.19 8.22
C PRO A 29 2.31 4.87 8.06
N ALA A 30 2.79 3.69 8.47
CA ALA A 30 4.16 3.24 8.26
C ALA A 30 4.37 2.59 6.89
N GLY A 31 3.32 2.47 6.07
CA GLY A 31 3.39 1.92 4.73
C GLY A 31 3.53 2.98 3.65
N PHE A 32 3.68 2.52 2.40
CA PHE A 32 3.80 3.41 1.24
C PHE A 32 2.69 4.47 1.21
N PRO A 33 2.94 5.74 0.92
CA PRO A 33 4.20 6.33 0.41
C PRO A 33 5.23 6.73 1.49
N ASN A 34 4.98 6.43 2.75
CA ASN A 34 5.98 6.60 3.79
C ASN A 34 6.99 5.43 3.72
N GLY A 35 8.07 5.61 2.98
CA GLY A 35 8.95 4.52 2.62
C GLY A 35 8.30 3.55 1.63
N ARG A 36 8.92 2.41 1.45
CA ARG A 36 8.39 1.30 0.64
C ARG A 36 8.85 -0.02 1.25
N ARG A 37 7.96 -0.67 1.95
CA ARG A 37 8.26 -1.98 2.58
C ARG A 37 8.20 -3.09 1.53
N PRO A 38 8.92 -4.22 1.74
CA PRO A 38 8.85 -5.36 0.82
C PRO A 38 7.44 -5.91 0.61
N GLY A 39 6.57 -5.81 1.60
CA GLY A 39 5.19 -6.27 1.52
C GLY A 39 4.20 -5.25 0.97
N ASP A 40 4.64 -4.03 0.62
CA ASP A 40 3.76 -3.00 0.09
C ASP A 40 3.45 -3.25 -1.39
N ASP A 41 2.16 -3.36 -1.71
CA ASP A 41 1.68 -3.54 -3.08
C ASP A 41 1.58 -2.19 -3.79
N VAL A 42 2.74 -1.65 -4.18
CA VAL A 42 2.85 -0.30 -4.72
C VAL A 42 2.14 -0.16 -6.08
N VAL A 43 2.14 -1.21 -6.89
CA VAL A 43 1.43 -1.19 -8.19
C VAL A 43 -0.07 -1.00 -7.98
N ASP A 44 -0.66 -1.78 -7.09
CA ASP A 44 -2.09 -1.66 -6.78
C ASP A 44 -2.41 -0.32 -6.10
N ILE A 45 -1.56 0.15 -5.18
CA ILE A 45 -1.72 1.46 -4.57
C ILE A 45 -1.71 2.56 -5.63
N ALA A 46 -0.72 2.55 -6.51
CA ALA A 46 -0.60 3.56 -7.57
C ALA A 46 -1.77 3.50 -8.54
N LEU A 47 -2.21 2.30 -8.91
CA LEU A 47 -3.35 2.10 -9.79
C LEU A 47 -4.62 2.69 -9.18
N ARG A 48 -4.89 2.40 -7.92
CA ARG A 48 -6.07 2.92 -7.21
C ARG A 48 -6.02 4.45 -7.08
N VAL A 49 -4.85 5.01 -6.76
CA VAL A 49 -4.68 6.47 -6.66
C VAL A 49 -4.92 7.15 -8.00
N VAL A 50 -4.37 6.61 -9.09
CA VAL A 50 -4.59 7.14 -10.45
C VAL A 50 -6.07 7.09 -10.83
N MET A 51 -6.79 6.05 -10.40
CA MET A 51 -8.23 5.90 -10.66
C MET A 51 -9.10 6.75 -9.73
N GLY A 52 -8.50 7.48 -8.79
CA GLY A 52 -9.20 8.46 -7.97
C GLY A 52 -9.51 8.02 -6.55
N ALA A 53 -8.76 7.09 -5.98
CA ALA A 53 -8.97 6.64 -4.60
C ALA A 53 -8.90 7.78 -3.59
N LEU A 54 -8.08 8.80 -3.83
CA LEU A 54 -7.94 9.95 -2.92
C LEU A 54 -9.11 10.94 -3.00
N CYS A 55 -10.03 10.77 -3.95
CA CYS A 55 -11.30 11.52 -4.00
C CYS A 55 -12.35 10.93 -3.06
N HIS A 56 -12.13 9.72 -2.57
CA HIS A 56 -12.96 9.00 -1.62
C HIS A 56 -12.32 9.01 -0.24
N ASP A 57 -13.09 8.66 0.78
CA ASP A 57 -12.57 8.58 2.13
C ASP A 57 -11.57 7.42 2.26
N ILE A 58 -10.47 7.69 2.95
CA ILE A 58 -9.50 6.68 3.36
C ILE A 58 -9.41 6.67 4.90
N PRO A 59 -9.03 5.55 5.52
CA PRO A 59 -8.87 5.49 6.97
C PRO A 59 -7.69 6.36 7.42
N VAL A 60 -7.95 7.29 8.32
CA VAL A 60 -6.91 8.07 9.01
C VAL A 60 -7.19 7.95 10.51
N ASN A 61 -6.26 7.35 11.25
CA ASN A 61 -6.43 7.03 12.68
C ASN A 61 -7.71 6.23 12.95
N GLY A 62 -8.07 5.33 12.02
CA GLY A 62 -9.26 4.49 12.12
C GLY A 62 -10.57 5.14 11.70
N GLU A 63 -10.54 6.39 11.25
CA GLU A 63 -11.74 7.13 10.83
C GLU A 63 -11.73 7.42 9.33
N PRO A 64 -12.87 7.24 8.63
CA PRO A 64 -12.98 7.63 7.23
C PRO A 64 -12.75 9.14 7.07
N THR A 65 -11.78 9.51 6.23
CA THR A 65 -11.37 10.91 6.06
C THR A 65 -11.12 11.20 4.59
N ASN A 66 -11.71 12.29 4.09
CA ASN A 66 -11.36 12.82 2.77
C ASN A 66 -10.19 13.78 2.93
N LEU A 67 -9.11 13.55 2.17
CA LEU A 67 -7.88 14.36 2.27
C LEU A 67 -8.02 15.75 1.65
N GLY A 68 -9.13 16.06 0.98
CA GLY A 68 -9.40 17.39 0.45
C GLY A 68 -8.83 17.68 -0.93
N PHE A 69 -8.27 16.69 -1.64
CA PHE A 69 -7.74 16.87 -2.99
C PHE A 69 -8.85 16.95 -4.05
N CYS A 70 -9.92 16.18 -3.87
CA CYS A 70 -11.03 16.05 -4.80
C CYS A 70 -12.23 15.45 -4.09
N THR A 71 -13.35 15.41 -4.78
CA THR A 71 -14.61 14.85 -4.24
C THR A 71 -14.95 13.53 -4.92
N PRO A 72 -15.77 12.65 -4.28
CA PRO A 72 -16.20 11.40 -4.90
C PRO A 72 -16.87 11.56 -6.27
N ASP A 73 -17.57 12.67 -6.49
CA ASP A 73 -18.23 12.95 -7.76
C ASP A 73 -17.25 13.14 -8.92
N GLN A 74 -16.04 13.58 -8.62
CA GLN A 74 -14.99 13.80 -9.61
C GLN A 74 -14.31 12.50 -10.04
N ALA A 75 -14.44 11.45 -9.24
CA ALA A 75 -13.88 10.13 -9.53
C ALA A 75 -14.84 9.03 -9.06
N PRO A 76 -15.96 8.81 -9.76
CA PRO A 76 -16.98 7.87 -9.30
C PRO A 76 -16.50 6.43 -9.21
N VAL A 77 -15.45 6.05 -9.96
CA VAL A 77 -14.85 4.70 -9.91
C VAL A 77 -13.65 4.61 -8.95
N GLY A 78 -13.33 5.69 -8.23
CA GLY A 78 -12.13 5.74 -7.37
C GLY A 78 -12.19 4.78 -6.18
N ASN A 79 -13.35 4.27 -5.81
CA ASN A 79 -13.52 3.29 -4.74
C ASN A 79 -13.53 1.84 -5.24
N VAL A 80 -13.38 1.60 -6.54
CA VAL A 80 -13.28 0.24 -7.07
C VAL A 80 -11.91 -0.34 -6.70
N PRO A 81 -11.84 -1.59 -6.20
CA PRO A 81 -10.59 -2.20 -5.75
C PRO A 81 -9.76 -2.72 -6.94
N PHE A 82 -9.25 -1.82 -7.74
CA PHE A 82 -8.38 -2.15 -8.87
C PHE A 82 -7.15 -2.91 -8.40
N THR A 83 -6.73 -3.91 -9.19
CA THR A 83 -5.56 -4.73 -8.90
C THR A 83 -4.94 -5.21 -10.21
N ASP A 84 -3.64 -5.49 -10.20
CA ASP A 84 -2.93 -6.14 -11.31
C ASP A 84 -3.02 -7.68 -11.22
N GLY A 85 -3.68 -8.23 -10.21
CA GLY A 85 -3.82 -9.66 -10.01
C GLY A 85 -2.59 -10.35 -9.41
N ALA A 86 -1.55 -9.59 -9.04
CA ALA A 86 -0.33 -10.12 -8.42
C ALA A 86 -0.24 -9.64 -6.95
N PRO A 87 -0.93 -10.31 -6.01
CA PRO A 87 -0.97 -9.87 -4.62
C PRO A 87 0.38 -10.02 -3.93
N ILE A 88 0.69 -9.09 -3.04
CA ILE A 88 1.82 -9.17 -2.13
C ILE A 88 1.42 -8.60 -0.76
N ASP A 89 2.02 -9.13 0.30
CA ASP A 89 1.90 -8.59 1.65
C ASP A 89 3.10 -9.02 2.50
N ALA A 90 3.10 -8.64 3.78
CA ALA A 90 4.21 -8.94 4.68
C ALA A 90 4.44 -10.44 4.92
N SER A 91 3.46 -11.29 4.63
CA SER A 91 3.60 -12.75 4.81
C SER A 91 4.56 -13.40 3.82
N TYR A 92 4.89 -12.70 2.72
CA TYR A 92 5.84 -13.21 1.71
C TYR A 92 7.30 -13.02 2.11
N VAL A 93 7.57 -12.28 3.19
CA VAL A 93 8.93 -12.02 3.67
C VAL A 93 9.09 -12.50 5.12
N ASP A 94 10.36 -12.73 5.53
CA ASP A 94 10.68 -13.14 6.88
C ASP A 94 10.92 -11.90 7.76
N THR A 95 10.67 -12.03 9.06
CA THR A 95 10.98 -10.99 10.03
C THR A 95 12.41 -11.06 10.55
N GLN A 96 13.16 -12.11 10.18
CA GLN A 96 14.56 -12.31 10.55
C GLN A 96 15.46 -12.21 9.33
N PHE A 97 16.69 -11.73 9.54
CA PHE A 97 17.71 -11.68 8.49
C PHE A 97 17.90 -13.07 7.85
N PRO A 98 17.96 -13.20 6.51
CA PRO A 98 18.05 -12.15 5.49
C PRO A 98 16.70 -11.60 5.00
N TYR A 99 15.62 -11.79 5.73
CA TYR A 99 14.28 -11.27 5.46
C TYR A 99 13.59 -11.85 4.21
N LEU A 100 14.15 -12.92 3.66
CA LEU A 100 13.63 -13.59 2.46
C LEU A 100 13.19 -15.00 2.82
N LYS A 101 12.03 -15.41 2.29
CA LYS A 101 11.55 -16.79 2.30
C LYS A 101 11.96 -17.50 1.03
N THR A 102 11.66 -18.80 0.94
CA THR A 102 11.83 -19.56 -0.28
C THR A 102 11.12 -18.87 -1.43
N PRO A 103 11.78 -18.64 -2.58
CA PRO A 103 11.15 -17.98 -3.71
C PRO A 103 9.91 -18.70 -4.19
N ILE A 104 8.90 -17.94 -4.60
CA ILE A 104 7.70 -18.46 -5.23
C ILE A 104 8.05 -18.86 -6.67
N ALA A 105 7.59 -20.04 -7.11
CA ALA A 105 7.80 -20.46 -8.47
C ALA A 105 7.16 -19.48 -9.46
N GLY A 106 7.91 -19.08 -10.48
CA GLY A 106 7.43 -18.16 -11.53
C GLY A 106 6.53 -18.83 -12.56
N SER A 107 6.46 -20.16 -12.52
CA SER A 107 5.61 -20.95 -13.42
C SER A 107 4.86 -22.04 -12.65
N PRO A 108 3.56 -22.23 -12.92
CA PRO A 108 2.78 -23.27 -12.24
C PRO A 108 3.18 -24.69 -12.62
N ASN A 109 4.02 -24.86 -13.65
CA ASN A 109 4.47 -26.17 -14.14
C ASN A 109 5.83 -26.59 -13.58
N GLN A 110 6.31 -25.93 -12.57
CA GLN A 110 7.56 -26.27 -11.90
C GLN A 110 7.34 -27.15 -10.69
#